data_d8d92b871935dc3ceb837cb11de8280c
#
_entry.id   d8d92b871935dc3ceb837cb11de8280c
#
_cell.length_a   1.000
_cell.length_b   1.000
_cell.length_c   1.000
_cell.angle_alpha   90.00
_cell.angle_beta   90.00
_cell.angle_gamma   90.00
#
_symmetry.space_group_name_H-M   'P 1'
#
loop_
_entity.id
_entity.type
_entity.pdbx_description
1 polymer ?
#
loop_
_entity_poly.entity_id
_entity_poly.type
_entity_poly.pdbx_seq_one_letter_code
_entity_poly.pdbx_strand_id
1 'polypeptide(L)'
;MAEAFYNSLTSSNDATSAGATAEAKDHISKRAIEAMGDIGIDATNLKPKQLTEQMVERADRVVYFPSEYMPEYVKQSPKSQLWDVADPHYHKEQGMAFVYEVRDNIMQRVKKLVE
;
A
#
# COMPACT_ATOMS: atom_id res chain seq x y z
N MET A 1 -1.37 -3.39 1.49
CA MET A 1 -1.07 -3.65 2.91
C MET A 1 -1.18 -2.41 3.78
N ALA A 2 -0.61 -1.29 3.40
CA ALA A 2 -0.63 -0.08 4.23
C ALA A 2 -2.04 0.42 4.55
N GLU A 3 -2.95 0.45 3.56
CA GLU A 3 -4.35 0.84 3.78
C GLU A 3 -5.00 -0.02 4.86
N ALA A 4 -4.83 -1.34 4.76
CA ALA A 4 -5.44 -2.27 5.71
C ALA A 4 -4.87 -2.08 7.12
N PHE A 5 -3.57 -1.86 7.25
CA PHE A 5 -2.94 -1.57 8.54
C PHE A 5 -3.49 -0.29 9.16
N TYR A 6 -3.51 0.79 8.38
CA TYR A 6 -3.97 2.08 8.89
C TYR A 6 -5.41 2.00 9.37
N ASN A 7 -6.29 1.44 8.54
CA ASN A 7 -7.71 1.34 8.88
C ASN A 7 -7.94 0.42 10.08
N SER A 8 -7.16 -0.64 10.21
CA SER A 8 -7.25 -1.55 11.36
C SER A 8 -6.79 -0.87 12.64
N LEU A 9 -5.64 -0.15 12.61
CA LEU A 9 -5.10 0.53 13.78
C LEU A 9 -5.97 1.69 14.26
N THR A 10 -6.63 2.38 13.33
CA THR A 10 -7.48 3.53 13.67
C THR A 10 -8.96 3.17 13.81
N SER A 11 -9.32 1.91 13.53
CA SER A 11 -10.72 1.46 13.50
C SER A 11 -11.58 2.34 12.60
N SER A 12 -11.06 2.68 11.42
CA SER A 12 -11.69 3.60 10.49
C SER A 12 -11.60 3.09 9.04
N ASN A 13 -12.16 3.87 8.12
CA ASN A 13 -12.01 3.68 6.67
C ASN A 13 -11.35 4.92 6.04
N ASP A 14 -10.54 5.63 6.80
CA ASP A 14 -9.96 6.89 6.36
C ASP A 14 -8.84 6.74 5.33
N ALA A 15 -8.16 5.59 5.31
CA ALA A 15 -7.11 5.32 4.33
C ALA A 15 -7.69 4.66 3.09
N THR A 16 -7.17 5.05 1.94
CA THR A 16 -7.45 4.37 0.67
C THR A 16 -6.15 4.20 -0.09
N SER A 17 -6.10 3.23 -0.99
CA SER A 17 -4.92 2.96 -1.79
C SER A 17 -5.28 2.86 -3.26
N ALA A 18 -4.29 3.09 -4.12
CA ALA A 18 -4.45 2.99 -5.56
C ALA A 18 -3.10 2.67 -6.20
N GLY A 19 -3.12 2.07 -7.37
CA GLY A 19 -1.92 1.71 -8.10
C GLY A 19 -1.77 2.49 -9.38
N ALA A 20 -0.55 2.80 -9.77
CA ALA A 20 -0.26 3.52 -11.00
C ALA A 20 -0.68 2.73 -12.25
N THR A 21 -0.71 1.40 -12.17
CA THR A 21 -1.08 0.52 -13.29
C THR A 21 -2.14 -0.50 -12.89
N ALA A 22 -3.03 -0.13 -11.96
CA ALA A 22 -4.02 -1.05 -11.40
C ALA A 22 -5.07 -1.50 -12.42
N GLU A 23 -5.28 -0.74 -13.50
CA GLU A 23 -6.25 -1.11 -14.55
C GLU A 23 -5.95 -2.47 -15.17
N ALA A 24 -4.69 -2.92 -15.14
CA ALA A 24 -4.28 -4.21 -15.67
C ALA A 24 -4.51 -5.37 -14.70
N LYS A 25 -5.00 -5.08 -13.48
CA LYS A 25 -5.17 -6.07 -12.41
C LYS A 25 -6.62 -6.15 -12.00
N ASP A 26 -7.10 -7.35 -11.72
CA ASP A 26 -8.48 -7.58 -11.27
C ASP A 26 -8.57 -8.04 -9.81
N HIS A 27 -7.44 -8.25 -9.15
CA HIS A 27 -7.42 -8.70 -7.75
C HIS A 27 -6.12 -8.27 -7.05
N ILE A 28 -6.18 -8.21 -5.72
CA ILE A 28 -5.02 -7.99 -4.85
C ILE A 28 -4.17 -9.27 -4.81
N SER A 29 -2.86 -9.11 -4.65
CA SER A 29 -1.93 -10.25 -4.56
C SER A 29 -2.37 -11.25 -3.49
N LYS A 30 -2.45 -12.53 -3.86
CA LYS A 30 -2.80 -13.60 -2.92
C LYS A 30 -1.78 -13.71 -1.79
N ARG A 31 -0.50 -13.46 -2.08
CA ARG A 31 0.55 -13.51 -1.07
C ARG A 31 0.38 -12.39 -0.04
N ALA A 32 -0.03 -11.20 -0.49
CA ALA A 32 -0.33 -10.10 0.42
C ALA A 32 -1.54 -10.42 1.30
N ILE A 33 -2.59 -11.00 0.73
CA ILE A 33 -3.78 -11.41 1.50
C ILE A 33 -3.40 -12.44 2.57
N GLU A 34 -2.58 -13.43 2.23
CA GLU A 34 -2.10 -14.44 3.16
C GLU A 34 -1.28 -13.83 4.29
N ALA A 35 -0.34 -12.97 3.94
CA ALA A 35 0.52 -12.33 4.95
C ALA A 35 -0.28 -11.45 5.91
N MET A 36 -1.31 -10.76 5.44
CA MET A 36 -2.18 -9.96 6.30
C MET A 36 -3.06 -10.83 7.17
N GLY A 37 -3.58 -11.94 6.62
CA GLY A 37 -4.39 -12.90 7.37
C GLY A 37 -3.64 -13.53 8.53
N ASP A 38 -2.34 -13.76 8.37
CA ASP A 38 -1.48 -14.36 9.41
C ASP A 38 -1.39 -13.49 10.67
N ILE A 39 -1.67 -12.20 10.56
CA ILE A 39 -1.67 -11.28 11.70
C ILE A 39 -3.08 -10.78 12.03
N GLY A 40 -4.09 -11.48 11.53
CA GLY A 40 -5.50 -11.21 11.88
C GLY A 40 -6.16 -10.09 11.09
N ILE A 41 -5.60 -9.68 9.95
CA ILE A 41 -6.19 -8.64 9.12
C ILE A 41 -6.75 -9.26 7.84
N ASP A 42 -8.05 -9.09 7.63
CA ASP A 42 -8.73 -9.59 6.44
C ASP A 42 -8.58 -8.58 5.29
N ALA A 43 -7.78 -8.92 4.29
CA ALA A 43 -7.57 -8.10 3.11
C ALA A 43 -8.31 -8.64 1.87
N THR A 44 -9.17 -9.65 2.03
CA THR A 44 -9.85 -10.30 0.90
C THR A 44 -10.83 -9.39 0.18
N ASN A 45 -11.35 -8.36 0.86
CA ASN A 45 -12.31 -7.41 0.28
C ASN A 45 -11.65 -6.24 -0.42
N LEU A 46 -10.33 -6.11 -0.34
CA LEU A 46 -9.61 -5.03 -1.01
C LEU A 46 -9.50 -5.31 -2.50
N LYS A 47 -9.72 -4.29 -3.32
CA LYS A 47 -9.64 -4.40 -4.78
C LYS A 47 -8.67 -3.37 -5.33
N PRO A 48 -7.93 -3.71 -6.41
CA PRO A 48 -7.09 -2.73 -7.08
C PRO A 48 -7.91 -1.55 -7.57
N LYS A 49 -7.40 -0.34 -7.36
CA LYS A 49 -8.00 0.90 -7.87
C LYS A 49 -6.95 1.64 -8.67
N GLN A 50 -7.36 2.21 -9.80
CA GLN A 50 -6.45 3.02 -10.60
C GLN A 50 -6.23 4.38 -9.92
N LEU A 51 -4.96 4.77 -9.79
CA LEU A 51 -4.59 6.06 -9.23
C LEU A 51 -5.02 7.19 -10.17
N THR A 52 -5.61 8.25 -9.60
CA THR A 52 -6.00 9.46 -10.31
C THR A 52 -5.46 10.69 -9.61
N GLU A 53 -5.28 11.78 -10.35
CA GLU A 53 -4.85 13.05 -9.77
C GLU A 53 -5.83 13.57 -8.73
N GLN A 54 -7.12 13.35 -8.95
CA GLN A 54 -8.17 13.75 -8.01
C GLN A 54 -8.00 13.09 -6.64
N MET A 55 -7.57 11.82 -6.60
CA MET A 55 -7.30 11.13 -5.35
C MET A 55 -6.21 11.82 -4.55
N VAL A 56 -5.17 12.29 -5.23
CA VAL A 56 -4.07 13.02 -4.59
C VAL A 56 -4.57 14.37 -4.06
N GLU A 57 -5.36 15.08 -4.84
CA GLU A 57 -5.91 16.38 -4.42
C GLU A 57 -6.78 16.27 -3.16
N ARG A 58 -7.56 15.21 -3.05
CA ARG A 58 -8.47 15.01 -1.93
C ARG A 58 -7.80 14.48 -0.67
N ALA A 59 -6.63 13.86 -0.80
CA ALA A 59 -5.94 13.29 0.35
C ALA A 59 -5.30 14.39 1.20
N ASP A 60 -5.28 14.18 2.50
CA ASP A 60 -4.54 15.03 3.43
C ASP A 60 -3.06 14.69 3.44
N ARG A 61 -2.74 13.43 3.18
CA ARG A 61 -1.38 12.90 3.14
C ARG A 61 -1.31 11.78 2.11
N VAL A 62 -0.21 11.76 1.36
CA VAL A 62 0.02 10.74 0.34
C VAL A 62 1.32 10.02 0.65
N VAL A 63 1.27 8.70 0.66
CA VAL A 63 2.45 7.84 0.80
C VAL A 63 2.56 7.03 -0.48
N TYR A 64 3.74 6.98 -1.08
CA TYR A 64 3.95 6.18 -2.28
C TYR A 64 5.23 5.36 -2.18
N PHE A 65 5.26 4.26 -2.93
CA PHE A 65 6.40 3.36 -2.98
C PHE A 65 7.17 3.55 -4.28
N PRO A 66 8.45 3.14 -4.34
CA PRO A 66 9.23 3.27 -5.56
C PRO A 66 8.55 2.59 -6.75
N SER A 67 8.39 3.31 -7.84
CA SER A 67 7.83 2.77 -9.09
C SER A 67 8.24 3.67 -10.24
N GLU A 68 8.67 3.07 -11.35
CA GLU A 68 8.97 3.81 -12.57
C GLU A 68 7.71 4.37 -13.25
N TYR A 69 6.54 3.85 -12.86
CA TYR A 69 5.25 4.27 -13.42
C TYR A 69 4.55 5.32 -12.57
N MET A 70 5.17 5.78 -11.49
CA MET A 70 4.54 6.74 -10.59
C MET A 70 4.42 8.11 -11.26
N PRO A 71 3.21 8.69 -11.36
CA PRO A 71 3.01 9.99 -12.01
C PRO A 71 3.70 11.12 -11.27
N GLU A 72 4.10 12.16 -12.03
CA GLU A 72 4.75 13.33 -11.45
C GLU A 72 3.86 14.09 -10.47
N TYR A 73 2.53 14.10 -10.69
CA TYR A 73 1.64 14.79 -9.78
C TYR A 73 1.68 14.19 -8.35
N VAL A 74 2.05 12.91 -8.22
CA VAL A 74 2.28 12.31 -6.91
C VAL A 74 3.62 12.78 -6.33
N LYS A 75 4.69 12.68 -7.10
CA LYS A 75 6.04 13.00 -6.65
C LYS A 75 6.20 14.48 -6.29
N GLN A 76 5.51 15.35 -6.99
CA GLN A 76 5.62 16.80 -6.80
C GLN A 76 4.68 17.37 -5.75
N SER A 77 3.73 16.57 -5.27
CA SER A 77 2.79 17.04 -4.26
C SER A 77 3.49 17.29 -2.92
N PRO A 78 3.28 18.45 -2.27
CA PRO A 78 3.88 18.71 -0.94
C PRO A 78 3.36 17.79 0.15
N LYS A 79 2.26 17.08 -0.09
CA LYS A 79 1.67 16.12 0.84
C LYS A 79 2.29 14.72 0.70
N SER A 80 3.09 14.50 -0.34
CA SER A 80 3.62 13.17 -0.67
C SER A 80 4.90 12.86 0.07
N GLN A 81 5.01 11.60 0.49
CA GLN A 81 6.19 11.05 1.15
C GLN A 81 6.53 9.71 0.52
N LEU A 82 7.78 9.53 0.11
CA LEU A 82 8.26 8.25 -0.41
C LEU A 82 8.60 7.32 0.75
N TRP A 83 8.06 6.11 0.71
CA TRP A 83 8.51 5.02 1.57
C TRP A 83 9.33 4.06 0.70
N ASP A 84 10.62 3.99 0.95
CA ASP A 84 11.54 3.16 0.18
C ASP A 84 11.46 1.71 0.65
N VAL A 85 10.39 1.04 0.24
CA VAL A 85 10.11 -0.37 0.57
C VAL A 85 9.95 -1.14 -0.74
N ALA A 86 10.63 -2.26 -0.86
CA ALA A 86 10.56 -3.08 -2.07
C ALA A 86 9.17 -3.72 -2.23
N ASP A 87 8.68 -3.81 -3.47
CA ASP A 87 7.43 -4.48 -3.79
C ASP A 87 7.68 -5.98 -3.92
N PRO A 88 7.05 -6.83 -3.07
CA PRO A 88 7.23 -8.28 -3.16
C PRO A 88 6.83 -8.86 -4.51
N HIS A 89 5.95 -8.20 -5.25
CA HIS A 89 5.52 -8.67 -6.57
C HIS A 89 6.71 -8.81 -7.55
N TYR A 90 7.69 -7.91 -7.45
CA TYR A 90 8.88 -7.91 -8.31
C TYR A 90 10.03 -8.75 -7.73
N HIS A 91 9.80 -9.42 -6.60
CA HIS A 91 10.80 -10.25 -5.91
C HIS A 91 10.22 -11.62 -5.55
N LYS A 92 9.48 -12.22 -6.49
CA LYS A 92 8.81 -13.50 -6.25
C LYS A 92 9.77 -14.63 -5.91
N GLU A 93 11.00 -14.57 -6.41
CA GLU A 93 12.05 -15.55 -6.13
C GLU A 93 12.45 -15.60 -4.66
N GLN A 94 12.14 -14.57 -3.90
CA GLN A 94 12.47 -14.51 -2.47
C GLN A 94 11.42 -15.15 -1.57
N GLY A 95 10.28 -15.56 -2.14
CA GLY A 95 9.26 -16.32 -1.43
C GLY A 95 8.49 -15.52 -0.38
N MET A 96 7.75 -16.26 0.47
CA MET A 96 6.88 -15.65 1.48
C MET A 96 7.65 -14.97 2.60
N ALA A 97 8.87 -15.42 2.93
CA ALA A 97 9.67 -14.76 3.97
C ALA A 97 9.90 -13.29 3.63
N PHE A 98 10.15 -12.98 2.37
CA PHE A 98 10.31 -11.60 1.91
C PHE A 98 9.01 -10.81 2.04
N VAL A 99 7.88 -11.43 1.72
CA VAL A 99 6.56 -10.80 1.87
C VAL A 99 6.31 -10.43 3.33
N TYR A 100 6.65 -11.31 4.26
CA TYR A 100 6.49 -11.04 5.71
C TYR A 100 7.41 -9.91 6.18
N GLU A 101 8.63 -9.82 5.68
CA GLU A 101 9.54 -8.73 6.03
C GLU A 101 8.99 -7.38 5.55
N VAL A 102 8.48 -7.33 4.32
CA VAL A 102 7.87 -6.12 3.76
C VAL A 102 6.63 -5.74 4.56
N ARG A 103 5.77 -6.71 4.88
CA ARG A 103 4.59 -6.49 5.71
C ARG A 103 4.96 -5.82 7.03
N ASP A 104 5.96 -6.38 7.72
CA ASP A 104 6.35 -5.89 9.04
C ASP A 104 6.98 -4.50 8.96
N ASN A 105 7.74 -4.22 7.90
CA ASN A 105 8.31 -2.90 7.65
C ASN A 105 7.20 -1.87 7.44
N ILE A 106 6.23 -2.19 6.60
CA ILE A 106 5.08 -1.31 6.33
C ILE A 106 4.30 -1.08 7.63
N MET A 107 4.07 -2.13 8.41
CA MET A 107 3.33 -2.02 9.67
C MET A 107 4.02 -1.04 10.63
N GLN A 108 5.35 -1.10 10.76
CA GLN A 108 6.07 -0.18 11.63
C GLN A 108 5.95 1.27 11.16
N ARG A 109 6.01 1.50 9.84
CA ARG A 109 5.86 2.84 9.27
C ARG A 109 4.45 3.40 9.48
N VAL A 110 3.42 2.55 9.33
CA VAL A 110 2.04 2.95 9.57
C VAL A 110 1.82 3.29 11.04
N LYS A 111 2.39 2.52 11.96
CA LYS A 111 2.29 2.80 13.39
C LYS A 111 2.86 4.19 13.72
N LYS A 112 3.98 4.56 13.14
CA LYS A 112 4.55 5.90 13.33
C LYS A 112 3.66 6.99 12.73
N LEU A 113 3.04 6.71 11.61
CA LEU A 113 2.16 7.66 10.95
C LEU A 113 0.92 7.97 11.79
N VAL A 114 0.41 6.98 12.51
CA VAL A 114 -0.79 7.09 13.34
C VAL A 114 -0.49 7.81 14.67
N GLU A 115 0.73 7.72 15.15
CA GLU A 115 1.16 8.45 16.35
C GLU A 115 1.01 9.96 16.10
#